data_4516316d4994d7796e1818cf48960840
#
_entry.id   4516316d4994d7796e1818cf48960840
#
_cell.length_a   1.000
_cell.length_b   1.000
_cell.length_c   1.000
_cell.angle_alpha   90.00
_cell.angle_beta   90.00
_cell.angle_gamma   90.00
#
_symmetry.space_group_name_H-M   'P 1'
#
loop_
_entity.id
_entity.type
_entity.pdbx_description
1 polymer ?
#
loop_
_entity_poly.entity_id
_entity_poly.type
_entity_poly.pdbx_seq_one_letter_code
_entity_poly.pdbx_strand_id
1 'polypeptide(L)'
;MKYQKKISKNFVKVWEDFYINYMTMFKILEPEYKRYKENKKKRLEKEAQSKKFAKNIDSEPLLQSEFQESNVDPQSSNSVKKKFLEQFLLELKKVDYFYSQNLNKVIRPKIKEIKDQIRHANLINEFTMNADTFEIAIKETYKDIHLTKRFIETNLEIKDTLIKKYKKYFGIEVFRNYSRKKMESNNQIILEDEKENEELEDDLEGTINEQINYKLSIGSYIDTLKGEENELEQIFEENFSFKYHSKTDKILKKYLKVKTITESQSFYLGLFIGLLIFQFGIICTIAWYYDIDMDRDPDFMSVFPMFRGFFVLCLYWWVHGLNVYVWIKADISYRVIFQIDSNYSTPIQIFKRAAIFTFILLSALLIYMIKRIWKGVFFGIFEPIPINTLPLICWGSLLVYTFCPFDIWNYDGRAFLGQLAKESFGSFLLKTGFRHVFFMGQMCTFIATMRDMEYTICYYAYYDAPLWAKIEYCKKTRGVYFFIAFLPNFLRILQNIKEIHDSKKLFPKLFSIINYCLSITVALLSFLWPQHPSLHIFWLIFTFISSCCSFAWDIIIDFAF
;
A
#
# COMPACT_ATOMS: atom_id res chain seq x y z
N MET A 1 25.83 -2.29 12.09
CA MET A 1 25.06 -1.26 11.36
C MET A 1 24.98 -1.48 9.85
N LYS A 2 26.09 -1.61 9.07
CA LYS A 2 25.99 -1.78 7.59
C LYS A 2 25.20 -3.01 7.16
N TYR A 3 25.36 -4.16 7.84
CA TYR A 3 24.65 -5.40 7.50
C TYR A 3 23.15 -5.30 7.77
N GLN A 4 22.73 -4.71 8.89
CA GLN A 4 21.31 -4.52 9.19
C GLN A 4 20.62 -3.59 8.18
N LYS A 5 21.27 -2.46 7.80
CA LYS A 5 20.76 -1.58 6.74
C LYS A 5 20.63 -2.31 5.39
N LYS A 6 21.50 -3.29 5.11
CA LYS A 6 21.41 -4.11 3.90
C LYS A 6 20.21 -5.05 3.96
N ILE A 7 20.03 -5.76 5.07
CA ILE A 7 18.97 -6.76 5.23
C ILE A 7 17.59 -6.11 5.41
N SER A 8 17.48 -5.00 6.16
CA SER A 8 16.19 -4.32 6.35
C SER A 8 15.55 -3.83 5.05
N LYS A 9 16.33 -3.67 3.98
CA LYS A 9 15.79 -3.41 2.64
C LYS A 9 14.96 -4.57 2.07
N ASN A 10 15.22 -5.78 2.56
CA ASN A 10 14.52 -7.00 2.14
C ASN A 10 13.31 -7.32 3.04
N PHE A 11 13.11 -6.59 4.14
CA PHE A 11 11.99 -6.83 5.04
C PHE A 11 10.65 -6.47 4.38
N VAL A 12 9.67 -7.31 4.64
CA VAL A 12 8.27 -6.95 4.44
C VAL A 12 7.89 -6.06 5.62
N LYS A 13 7.68 -4.77 5.40
CA LYS A 13 7.55 -3.76 6.47
C LYS A 13 6.46 -4.09 7.50
N VAL A 14 5.34 -4.66 7.04
CA VAL A 14 4.22 -5.06 7.91
C VAL A 14 4.61 -6.19 8.87
N TRP A 15 5.67 -6.95 8.54
CA TRP A 15 6.14 -8.11 9.31
C TRP A 15 7.47 -7.83 10.03
N GLU A 16 7.88 -6.56 10.15
CA GLU A 16 9.19 -6.18 10.69
C GLU A 16 9.45 -6.75 12.08
N ASP A 17 8.45 -6.78 12.94
CA ASP A 17 8.55 -7.30 14.32
C ASP A 17 8.75 -8.82 14.40
N PHE A 18 8.40 -9.55 13.33
CA PHE A 18 8.52 -11.01 13.28
C PHE A 18 9.86 -11.50 12.74
N TYR A 19 10.68 -10.61 12.17
CA TYR A 19 12.03 -10.97 11.76
C TYR A 19 12.95 -11.18 12.96
N ILE A 20 13.99 -12.02 12.77
CA ILE A 20 15.05 -12.19 13.77
C ILE A 20 15.68 -10.82 14.05
N ASN A 21 15.70 -10.42 15.32
CA ASN A 21 16.29 -9.15 15.72
C ASN A 21 17.82 -9.24 15.74
N TYR A 22 18.43 -9.01 14.59
CA TYR A 22 19.87 -9.06 14.41
C TYR A 22 20.65 -8.16 15.40
N MET A 23 20.12 -6.97 15.73
CA MET A 23 20.82 -6.05 16.63
C MET A 23 20.86 -6.52 18.07
N THR A 24 19.76 -7.04 18.57
CA THR A 24 19.69 -7.63 19.91
C THR A 24 20.65 -8.82 20.01
N MET A 25 20.62 -9.71 19.00
CA MET A 25 21.53 -10.85 18.93
C MET A 25 23.00 -10.44 18.84
N PHE A 26 23.30 -9.40 18.04
CA PHE A 26 24.68 -8.92 17.90
C PHE A 26 25.20 -8.22 19.17
N LYS A 27 24.32 -7.51 19.90
CA LYS A 27 24.70 -6.92 21.21
C LYS A 27 25.18 -7.96 22.22
N ILE A 28 24.55 -9.14 22.22
CA ILE A 28 24.95 -10.25 23.09
C ILE A 28 26.36 -10.76 22.70
N LEU A 29 26.68 -10.79 21.40
CA LEU A 29 28.00 -11.20 20.89
C LEU A 29 29.07 -10.10 20.93
N GLU A 30 28.70 -8.85 21.23
CA GLU A 30 29.62 -7.70 21.16
C GLU A 30 30.86 -7.84 22.10
N PRO A 31 30.76 -8.33 23.33
CA PRO A 31 31.93 -8.54 24.20
C PRO A 31 32.95 -9.46 23.55
N GLU A 32 32.51 -10.60 23.01
CA GLU A 32 33.38 -11.58 22.35
C GLU A 32 33.95 -11.06 21.03
N TYR A 33 33.19 -10.22 20.30
CA TYR A 33 33.70 -9.52 19.12
C TYR A 33 34.87 -8.58 19.47
N LYS A 34 34.77 -7.83 20.57
CA LYS A 34 35.85 -6.94 21.04
C LYS A 34 37.10 -7.76 21.40
N ARG A 35 36.93 -8.85 22.16
CA ARG A 35 38.02 -9.80 22.49
C ARG A 35 38.67 -10.39 21.24
N TYR A 36 37.88 -10.87 20.30
CA TYR A 36 38.38 -11.42 19.04
C TYR A 36 39.19 -10.39 18.25
N LYS A 37 38.74 -9.14 18.21
CA LYS A 37 39.45 -8.05 17.51
C LYS A 37 40.77 -7.73 18.16
N GLU A 38 40.84 -7.68 19.48
CA GLU A 38 42.07 -7.44 20.24
C GLU A 38 43.08 -8.58 20.05
N ASN A 39 42.64 -9.82 20.14
CA ASN A 39 43.49 -10.99 19.92
C ASN A 39 44.04 -11.02 18.48
N LYS A 40 43.22 -10.70 17.50
CA LYS A 40 43.63 -10.58 16.10
C LYS A 40 44.69 -9.47 15.92
N LYS A 41 44.53 -8.33 16.58
CA LYS A 41 45.49 -7.22 16.53
C LYS A 41 46.83 -7.65 17.14
N LYS A 42 46.81 -8.29 18.31
CA LYS A 42 48.02 -8.82 18.98
C LYS A 42 48.73 -9.89 18.12
N ARG A 43 48.02 -10.74 17.42
CA ARG A 43 48.60 -11.71 16.46
C ARG A 43 49.29 -11.03 15.30
N LEU A 44 48.67 -10.04 14.68
CA LEU A 44 49.23 -9.28 13.56
C LEU A 44 50.50 -8.47 14.01
N GLU A 45 50.48 -7.93 15.21
CA GLU A 45 51.65 -7.22 15.79
C GLU A 45 52.81 -8.19 16.04
N LYS A 46 52.53 -9.41 16.58
CA LYS A 46 53.54 -10.47 16.74
C LYS A 46 54.11 -10.95 15.39
N GLU A 47 53.24 -11.17 14.38
CA GLU A 47 53.68 -11.54 13.02
C GLU A 47 54.51 -10.43 12.35
N ALA A 48 54.18 -9.15 12.59
CA ALA A 48 54.95 -8.02 12.09
C ALA A 48 56.31 -7.90 12.80
N GLN A 49 56.36 -8.21 14.09
CA GLN A 49 57.60 -8.26 14.85
C GLN A 49 58.48 -9.43 14.43
N SER A 50 57.94 -10.63 14.28
CA SER A 50 58.68 -11.81 13.81
C SER A 50 59.23 -11.61 12.39
N LYS A 51 58.45 -10.98 11.48
CA LYS A 51 58.95 -10.60 10.14
C LYS A 51 60.05 -9.53 10.16
N LYS A 52 60.05 -8.63 11.12
CA LYS A 52 61.15 -7.65 11.33
C LYS A 52 62.36 -8.36 11.90
N PHE A 53 62.20 -9.34 12.83
CA PHE A 53 63.28 -10.13 13.39
C PHE A 53 63.91 -11.05 12.33
N ALA A 54 63.08 -11.73 11.51
CA ALA A 54 63.55 -12.62 10.43
C ALA A 54 64.32 -11.90 9.31
N LYS A 55 64.18 -10.56 9.16
CA LYS A 55 64.96 -9.76 8.23
C LYS A 55 66.37 -9.39 8.75
N ASN A 56 66.63 -9.60 10.05
CA ASN A 56 67.87 -9.19 10.69
C ASN A 56 68.79 -10.35 11.16
N ILE A 57 68.41 -11.60 10.89
CA ILE A 57 69.21 -12.74 11.33
C ILE A 57 69.26 -13.78 10.18
N ASP A 58 70.40 -13.74 9.47
CA ASP A 58 70.89 -14.94 8.79
C ASP A 58 71.51 -15.83 9.90
N SER A 59 70.94 -17.01 10.15
CA SER A 59 71.43 -18.20 10.87
C SER A 59 70.57 -18.67 12.05
N GLU A 60 70.25 -19.95 11.94
CA GLU A 60 69.86 -20.95 12.90
C GLU A 60 68.38 -21.10 13.33
N PRO A 61 67.86 -22.35 13.31
CA PRO A 61 66.52 -22.67 13.74
C PRO A 61 66.50 -23.06 15.20
N LEU A 62 65.81 -22.32 16.05
CA LEU A 62 65.53 -22.78 17.42
C LEU A 62 64.18 -22.28 17.93
N LEU A 63 63.50 -23.26 18.49
CA LEU A 63 62.47 -23.22 19.53
C LEU A 63 61.01 -22.95 19.15
N GLN A 64 60.32 -24.10 19.14
CA GLN A 64 58.96 -24.20 19.58
C GLN A 64 58.76 -23.45 20.90
N SER A 65 58.19 -22.25 20.84
CA SER A 65 57.70 -21.58 22.03
C SER A 65 56.20 -21.89 22.20
N GLU A 66 55.89 -22.55 23.27
CA GLU A 66 54.59 -22.88 23.81
C GLU A 66 53.59 -21.76 23.63
N PHE A 67 52.44 -22.14 23.10
CA PHE A 67 51.22 -21.32 23.07
C PHE A 67 50.75 -21.16 24.53
N GLN A 68 51.14 -20.09 25.22
CA GLN A 68 50.41 -19.63 26.39
C GLN A 68 49.09 -19.04 25.90
N GLU A 69 48.01 -19.81 26.02
CA GLU A 69 46.64 -19.32 25.99
C GLU A 69 46.51 -18.24 27.07
N SER A 70 46.16 -17.04 26.65
CA SER A 70 45.80 -15.95 27.56
C SER A 70 44.64 -16.42 28.44
N ASN A 71 44.82 -16.39 29.77
CA ASN A 71 43.82 -16.70 30.81
C ASN A 71 42.52 -15.96 30.47
N VAL A 72 41.59 -16.70 29.85
CA VAL A 72 40.21 -16.28 29.63
C VAL A 72 39.44 -16.85 30.82
N ASP A 73 38.73 -15.99 31.53
CA ASP A 73 37.81 -16.38 32.57
C ASP A 73 36.70 -17.25 31.92
N PRO A 74 36.75 -18.61 32.08
CA PRO A 74 35.86 -19.50 31.32
C PRO A 74 34.38 -19.25 31.64
N GLN A 75 34.08 -18.79 32.87
CA GLN A 75 32.73 -18.55 33.35
C GLN A 75 32.05 -17.39 32.64
N SER A 76 32.78 -16.32 32.29
CA SER A 76 32.19 -15.16 31.59
C SER A 76 31.84 -15.46 30.13
N SER A 77 32.66 -16.30 29.47
CA SER A 77 32.41 -16.71 28.07
C SER A 77 31.23 -17.68 27.98
N ASN A 78 31.09 -18.61 28.89
CA ASN A 78 29.99 -19.56 28.95
C ASN A 78 28.65 -18.87 29.26
N SER A 79 28.62 -17.83 30.10
CA SER A 79 27.44 -17.01 30.33
C SER A 79 26.95 -16.30 29.07
N VAL A 80 27.85 -15.77 28.24
CA VAL A 80 27.52 -15.12 26.97
C VAL A 80 26.99 -16.14 25.95
N LYS A 81 27.61 -17.32 25.87
CA LYS A 81 27.14 -18.43 25.02
C LYS A 81 25.70 -18.81 25.38
N LYS A 82 25.41 -19.07 26.64
CA LYS A 82 24.09 -19.47 27.13
C LYS A 82 23.03 -18.42 26.81
N LYS A 83 23.29 -17.14 27.13
CA LYS A 83 22.37 -16.02 26.82
C LYS A 83 22.11 -15.88 25.31
N PHE A 84 23.13 -16.05 24.48
CA PHE A 84 22.97 -16.01 23.03
C PHE A 84 22.06 -17.14 22.53
N LEU A 85 22.28 -18.36 23.00
CA LEU A 85 21.52 -19.54 22.58
C LEU A 85 20.06 -19.45 23.00
N GLU A 86 19.79 -19.07 24.26
CA GLU A 86 18.41 -18.87 24.75
C GLU A 86 17.66 -17.82 23.94
N GLN A 87 18.27 -16.66 23.73
CA GLN A 87 17.63 -15.59 22.94
C GLN A 87 17.46 -15.98 21.48
N PHE A 88 18.42 -16.72 20.92
CA PHE A 88 18.35 -17.19 19.53
C PHE A 88 17.21 -18.17 19.31
N LEU A 89 16.98 -19.08 20.27
CA LEU A 89 15.82 -19.98 20.24
C LEU A 89 14.50 -19.22 20.29
N LEU A 90 14.39 -18.21 21.14
CA LEU A 90 13.17 -17.39 21.22
C LEU A 90 12.88 -16.68 19.88
N GLU A 91 13.92 -16.15 19.24
CA GLU A 91 13.79 -15.52 17.94
C GLU A 91 13.39 -16.52 16.84
N LEU A 92 13.92 -17.74 16.85
CA LEU A 92 13.54 -18.80 15.91
C LEU A 92 12.10 -19.27 16.14
N LYS A 93 11.66 -19.45 17.39
CA LYS A 93 10.27 -19.79 17.73
C LYS A 93 9.29 -18.72 17.26
N LYS A 94 9.66 -17.44 17.36
CA LYS A 94 8.87 -16.33 16.84
C LYS A 94 8.66 -16.43 15.33
N VAL A 95 9.71 -16.74 14.56
CA VAL A 95 9.64 -16.92 13.10
C VAL A 95 8.75 -18.11 12.74
N ASP A 96 8.91 -19.23 13.44
CA ASP A 96 8.13 -20.44 13.23
C ASP A 96 6.64 -20.22 13.51
N TYR A 97 6.33 -19.60 14.64
CA TYR A 97 4.95 -19.25 14.99
C TYR A 97 4.31 -18.37 13.92
N PHE A 98 5.00 -17.32 13.46
CA PHE A 98 4.48 -16.44 12.42
C PHE A 98 4.26 -17.17 11.09
N TYR A 99 5.23 -18.01 10.67
CA TYR A 99 5.09 -18.82 9.46
C TYR A 99 3.88 -19.76 9.53
N SER A 100 3.75 -20.49 10.64
CA SER A 100 2.65 -21.44 10.84
C SER A 100 1.29 -20.77 10.85
N GLN A 101 1.18 -19.58 11.47
CA GLN A 101 -0.05 -18.77 11.43
C GLN A 101 -0.37 -18.32 10.01
N ASN A 102 0.63 -17.80 9.28
CA ASN A 102 0.42 -17.28 7.93
C ASN A 102 0.05 -18.40 6.94
N LEU A 103 0.73 -19.54 7.01
CA LEU A 103 0.42 -20.70 6.16
C LEU A 103 -0.98 -21.26 6.44
N ASN A 104 -1.28 -21.58 7.70
CA ASN A 104 -2.48 -22.34 8.05
C ASN A 104 -3.74 -21.47 8.18
N LYS A 105 -3.60 -20.18 8.56
CA LYS A 105 -4.76 -19.29 8.74
C LYS A 105 -5.00 -18.34 7.56
N VAL A 106 -4.00 -18.10 6.71
CA VAL A 106 -4.14 -17.15 5.61
C VAL A 106 -4.03 -17.85 4.25
N ILE A 107 -2.91 -18.51 3.95
CA ILE A 107 -2.62 -19.05 2.61
C ILE A 107 -3.53 -20.22 2.28
N ARG A 108 -3.51 -21.29 3.06
CA ARG A 108 -4.30 -22.51 2.81
C ARG A 108 -5.81 -22.27 2.77
N PRO A 109 -6.41 -21.51 3.71
CA PRO A 109 -7.82 -21.19 3.62
C PRO A 109 -8.19 -20.44 2.35
N LYS A 110 -7.36 -19.46 1.91
CA LYS A 110 -7.59 -18.74 0.65
C LYS A 110 -7.56 -19.66 -0.57
N ILE A 111 -6.58 -20.57 -0.65
CA ILE A 111 -6.48 -21.54 -1.75
C ILE A 111 -7.72 -22.43 -1.78
N LYS A 112 -8.13 -22.94 -0.61
CA LYS A 112 -9.33 -23.77 -0.49
C LYS A 112 -10.58 -23.01 -0.91
N GLU A 113 -10.75 -21.79 -0.42
CA GLU A 113 -11.88 -20.93 -0.75
C GLU A 113 -11.96 -20.65 -2.25
N ILE A 114 -10.84 -20.31 -2.89
CA ILE A 114 -10.76 -20.10 -4.34
C ILE A 114 -11.21 -21.36 -5.10
N LYS A 115 -10.73 -22.55 -4.70
CA LYS A 115 -11.12 -23.82 -5.31
C LYS A 115 -12.63 -24.09 -5.19
N ASP A 116 -13.16 -23.91 -3.99
CA ASP A 116 -14.57 -24.16 -3.71
C ASP A 116 -15.48 -23.19 -4.49
N GLN A 117 -15.08 -21.91 -4.55
CA GLN A 117 -15.81 -20.87 -5.31
C GLN A 117 -15.75 -21.13 -6.83
N ILE A 118 -14.60 -21.51 -7.38
CA ILE A 118 -14.45 -21.87 -8.80
C ILE A 118 -15.31 -23.10 -9.12
N ARG A 119 -15.26 -24.13 -8.27
CA ARG A 119 -16.07 -25.35 -8.45
C ARG A 119 -17.56 -25.01 -8.44
N HIS A 120 -18.01 -24.20 -7.49
CA HIS A 120 -19.41 -23.78 -7.41
C HIS A 120 -19.83 -22.95 -8.62
N ALA A 121 -19.00 -21.99 -9.05
CA ALA A 121 -19.25 -21.15 -10.22
C ALA A 121 -19.35 -21.98 -11.53
N ASN A 122 -18.52 -23.03 -11.66
CA ASN A 122 -18.60 -23.95 -12.80
C ASN A 122 -19.91 -24.78 -12.79
N LEU A 123 -20.37 -25.22 -11.62
CA LEU A 123 -21.61 -25.97 -11.49
C LEU A 123 -22.85 -25.18 -11.91
N ILE A 124 -22.87 -23.87 -11.64
CA ILE A 124 -24.00 -22.99 -11.96
C ILE A 124 -23.80 -22.20 -13.26
N ASN A 125 -22.77 -22.54 -14.07
CA ASN A 125 -22.38 -21.84 -15.30
C ASN A 125 -22.12 -20.32 -15.15
N GLU A 126 -21.76 -19.87 -13.96
CA GLU A 126 -21.44 -18.46 -13.66
C GLU A 126 -19.94 -18.16 -13.66
N PHE A 127 -19.08 -19.14 -13.99
CA PHE A 127 -17.63 -18.95 -13.97
C PHE A 127 -17.20 -17.76 -14.83
N THR A 128 -17.73 -17.62 -16.05
CA THR A 128 -17.39 -16.51 -16.94
C THR A 128 -17.78 -15.14 -16.40
N MET A 129 -18.79 -15.08 -15.50
CA MET A 129 -19.22 -13.84 -14.86
C MET A 129 -18.22 -13.37 -13.80
N ASN A 130 -17.57 -14.30 -13.11
CA ASN A 130 -16.69 -14.05 -11.98
C ASN A 130 -15.21 -14.31 -12.31
N ALA A 131 -14.88 -14.63 -13.57
CA ALA A 131 -13.54 -15.02 -13.98
C ALA A 131 -12.45 -13.99 -13.58
N ASP A 132 -12.71 -12.71 -13.80
CA ASP A 132 -11.75 -11.65 -13.44
C ASP A 132 -11.53 -11.56 -11.91
N THR A 133 -12.57 -11.83 -11.12
CA THR A 133 -12.47 -11.86 -9.64
C THR A 133 -11.59 -13.03 -9.18
N PHE A 134 -11.81 -14.21 -9.75
CA PHE A 134 -11.00 -15.40 -9.44
C PHE A 134 -9.55 -15.23 -9.88
N GLU A 135 -9.33 -14.66 -11.06
CA GLU A 135 -7.98 -14.35 -11.55
C GLU A 135 -7.21 -13.45 -10.58
N ILE A 136 -7.85 -12.39 -10.08
CA ILE A 136 -7.21 -11.47 -9.14
C ILE A 136 -7.00 -12.13 -7.77
N ALA A 137 -7.96 -12.93 -7.30
CA ALA A 137 -7.82 -13.67 -6.03
C ALA A 137 -6.64 -14.64 -6.08
N ILE A 138 -6.45 -15.37 -7.18
CA ILE A 138 -5.30 -16.24 -7.41
C ILE A 138 -4.00 -15.44 -7.40
N LYS A 139 -3.94 -14.33 -8.13
CA LYS A 139 -2.75 -13.47 -8.19
C LYS A 139 -2.37 -12.88 -6.82
N GLU A 140 -3.34 -12.44 -6.02
CA GLU A 140 -3.06 -11.93 -4.66
C GLU A 140 -2.58 -13.04 -3.73
N THR A 141 -3.16 -14.23 -3.80
CA THR A 141 -2.72 -15.39 -3.00
C THR A 141 -1.30 -15.83 -3.39
N TYR A 142 -0.99 -15.84 -4.68
CA TYR A 142 0.36 -16.10 -5.20
C TYR A 142 1.38 -15.10 -4.66
N LYS A 143 1.01 -13.84 -4.57
CA LYS A 143 1.84 -12.80 -3.97
C LYS A 143 2.05 -13.03 -2.46
N ASP A 144 1.03 -13.44 -1.71
CA ASP A 144 1.15 -13.74 -0.29
C ASP A 144 2.12 -14.90 -0.05
N ILE A 145 2.08 -15.95 -0.88
CA ILE A 145 3.05 -17.06 -0.87
C ILE A 145 4.47 -16.53 -1.09
N HIS A 146 4.66 -15.68 -2.08
CA HIS A 146 5.98 -15.14 -2.44
C HIS A 146 6.55 -14.19 -1.36
N LEU A 147 5.70 -13.39 -0.72
CA LEU A 147 6.09 -12.57 0.43
C LEU A 147 6.50 -13.42 1.62
N THR A 148 5.76 -14.50 1.89
CA THR A 148 6.09 -15.46 2.96
C THR A 148 7.40 -16.20 2.67
N LYS A 149 7.64 -16.62 1.43
CA LYS A 149 8.90 -17.22 0.98
C LYS A 149 10.08 -16.28 1.20
N ARG A 150 9.94 -15.02 0.77
CA ARG A 150 10.95 -13.98 1.00
C ARG A 150 11.21 -13.72 2.48
N PHE A 151 10.16 -13.74 3.32
CA PHE A 151 10.30 -13.63 4.78
C PHE A 151 11.18 -14.75 5.33
N ILE A 152 10.93 -16.01 4.95
CA ILE A 152 11.72 -17.17 5.39
C ILE A 152 13.17 -17.09 4.88
N GLU A 153 13.37 -16.80 3.60
CA GLU A 153 14.71 -16.64 2.99
C GLU A 153 15.55 -15.57 3.73
N THR A 154 14.93 -14.43 4.04
CA THR A 154 15.60 -13.35 4.77
C THR A 154 15.96 -13.77 6.20
N ASN A 155 15.07 -14.47 6.91
CA ASN A 155 15.37 -14.99 8.25
C ASN A 155 16.46 -16.07 8.22
N LEU A 156 16.51 -16.90 7.18
CA LEU A 156 17.61 -17.85 6.97
C LEU A 156 18.96 -17.14 6.75
N GLU A 157 19.00 -16.07 5.94
CA GLU A 157 20.21 -15.27 5.74
C GLU A 157 20.69 -14.64 7.06
N ILE A 158 19.79 -14.10 7.88
CA ILE A 158 20.11 -13.54 9.20
C ILE A 158 20.67 -14.62 10.12
N LYS A 159 19.98 -15.77 10.21
CA LYS A 159 20.38 -16.93 11.00
C LYS A 159 21.78 -17.40 10.64
N ASP A 160 22.04 -17.63 9.34
CA ASP A 160 23.34 -18.12 8.87
C ASP A 160 24.47 -17.11 9.15
N THR A 161 24.17 -15.83 9.05
CA THR A 161 25.13 -14.77 9.39
C THR A 161 25.44 -14.75 10.90
N LEU A 162 24.44 -14.91 11.75
CA LEU A 162 24.62 -14.98 13.20
C LEU A 162 25.43 -16.22 13.61
N ILE A 163 25.13 -17.38 13.04
CA ILE A 163 25.86 -18.63 13.28
C ILE A 163 27.32 -18.50 12.82
N LYS A 164 27.58 -17.91 11.63
CA LYS A 164 28.94 -17.66 11.14
C LYS A 164 29.74 -16.76 12.11
N LYS A 165 29.09 -15.73 12.67
CA LYS A 165 29.72 -14.84 13.64
C LYS A 165 29.97 -15.55 14.98
N TYR A 166 28.99 -16.29 15.45
CA TYR A 166 29.13 -17.11 16.66
C TYR A 166 30.35 -18.05 16.55
N LYS A 167 30.42 -18.86 15.48
CA LYS A 167 31.55 -19.74 15.20
C LYS A 167 32.90 -19.00 15.13
N LYS A 168 32.90 -17.81 14.55
CA LYS A 168 34.11 -16.99 14.43
C LYS A 168 34.61 -16.45 15.75
N TYR A 169 33.73 -16.11 16.70
CA TYR A 169 34.10 -15.47 17.95
C TYR A 169 34.42 -16.50 19.06
N PHE A 170 33.73 -17.62 19.06
CA PHE A 170 33.92 -18.69 20.07
C PHE A 170 34.82 -19.86 19.62
N GLY A 171 35.25 -19.91 18.36
CA GLY A 171 36.08 -20.97 17.81
C GLY A 171 35.27 -22.11 17.16
N ILE A 172 35.96 -22.94 16.34
CA ILE A 172 35.32 -23.96 15.51
C ILE A 172 35.07 -25.27 16.25
N GLU A 173 35.72 -25.50 17.40
CA GLU A 173 35.77 -26.81 18.05
C GLU A 173 34.42 -27.39 18.52
N VAL A 174 33.53 -26.54 19.00
CA VAL A 174 32.19 -26.94 19.49
C VAL A 174 31.35 -27.70 18.44
N PHE A 175 31.56 -27.45 17.16
CA PHE A 175 30.80 -28.11 16.08
C PHE A 175 31.55 -29.28 15.42
N ARG A 176 32.85 -29.45 15.64
CA ARG A 176 33.64 -30.50 15.02
C ARG A 176 33.56 -31.79 15.82
N ASN A 177 33.45 -31.69 17.13
CA ASN A 177 33.28 -32.84 18.03
C ASN A 177 31.93 -33.54 17.83
N TYR A 178 30.88 -32.79 17.48
CA TYR A 178 29.57 -33.36 17.22
C TYR A 178 29.50 -34.29 16.00
N SER A 179 30.16 -33.91 14.89
CA SER A 179 30.21 -34.79 13.71
C SER A 179 31.05 -36.06 13.96
N ARG A 180 32.01 -36.01 14.89
CA ARG A 180 32.85 -37.15 15.26
C ARG A 180 32.14 -38.10 16.23
N LYS A 181 31.50 -37.60 17.29
CA LYS A 181 30.72 -38.39 18.24
C LYS A 181 29.56 -39.16 17.59
N LYS A 182 28.91 -38.62 16.56
CA LYS A 182 27.85 -39.32 15.84
C LYS A 182 28.35 -40.46 14.95
N MET A 183 29.64 -40.45 14.55
CA MET A 183 30.29 -41.59 13.87
C MET A 183 30.84 -42.63 14.84
N GLU A 184 31.20 -42.22 16.06
CA GLU A 184 31.79 -43.08 17.08
C GLU A 184 30.75 -43.72 18.01
N SER A 185 29.53 -43.18 18.13
CA SER A 185 28.46 -43.78 18.97
C SER A 185 27.87 -45.08 18.43
N ASN A 186 28.36 -45.57 17.28
CA ASN A 186 28.05 -46.90 16.78
C ASN A 186 29.04 -48.00 17.23
N ASN A 187 30.08 -47.66 18.02
CA ASN A 187 31.01 -48.65 18.55
C ASN A 187 31.38 -48.32 19.99
N GLN A 188 30.78 -49.11 20.90
CA GLN A 188 31.24 -49.57 22.22
C GLN A 188 31.73 -48.58 23.30
N ILE A 189 30.96 -48.53 24.40
CA ILE A 189 31.27 -48.93 25.82
C ILE A 189 32.74 -48.75 26.25
N ILE A 190 32.92 -48.00 27.35
CA ILE A 190 33.84 -48.05 28.49
C ILE A 190 34.42 -46.65 28.82
N LEU A 191 34.07 -46.12 29.93
CA LEU A 191 34.71 -45.81 31.20
C LEU A 191 34.03 -44.60 31.89
N GLU A 192 33.58 -44.92 33.09
CA GLU A 192 33.09 -44.00 34.11
C GLU A 192 34.31 -43.34 34.75
N ASP A 193 34.28 -42.01 34.88
CA ASP A 193 34.86 -41.18 35.95
C ASP A 193 35.22 -39.74 35.51
N GLU A 194 34.23 -38.96 35.03
CA GLU A 194 34.35 -37.49 34.96
C GLU A 194 32.93 -36.85 34.89
N LYS A 195 32.02 -37.30 35.78
CA LYS A 195 30.57 -37.14 35.64
C LYS A 195 29.97 -35.76 36.00
N GLU A 196 30.62 -34.85 36.67
CA GLU A 196 29.97 -33.62 37.14
C GLU A 196 30.13 -32.39 36.22
N ASN A 197 31.14 -32.35 35.36
CA ASN A 197 31.30 -31.26 34.37
C ASN A 197 30.70 -31.62 33.01
N GLU A 198 30.49 -32.89 32.70
CA GLU A 198 29.88 -33.37 31.45
C GLU A 198 28.35 -33.21 31.43
N GLU A 199 27.63 -33.32 32.54
CA GLU A 199 26.17 -33.16 32.59
C GLU A 199 25.70 -31.73 32.23
N LEU A 200 26.48 -30.72 32.58
CA LEU A 200 26.19 -29.32 32.19
C LEU A 200 26.53 -29.03 30.71
N GLU A 201 27.50 -29.75 30.14
CA GLU A 201 27.83 -29.67 28.71
C GLU A 201 26.87 -30.51 27.84
N ASP A 202 26.40 -31.66 28.31
CA ASP A 202 25.47 -32.55 27.63
C ASP A 202 24.05 -31.94 27.56
N ASP A 203 23.58 -31.23 28.57
CA ASP A 203 22.32 -30.47 28.52
C ASP A 203 22.39 -29.29 27.53
N LEU A 204 23.54 -28.66 27.44
CA LEU A 204 23.77 -27.60 26.43
C LEU A 204 23.90 -28.20 25.02
N GLU A 205 24.53 -29.36 24.85
CA GLU A 205 24.62 -30.08 23.58
C GLU A 205 23.25 -30.66 23.16
N GLY A 206 22.42 -31.13 24.10
CA GLY A 206 21.03 -31.53 23.85
C GLY A 206 20.20 -30.37 23.27
N THR A 207 20.31 -29.21 23.87
CA THR A 207 19.63 -27.99 23.41
C THR A 207 20.13 -27.53 22.04
N ILE A 208 21.43 -27.68 21.75
CA ILE A 208 22.03 -27.38 20.43
C ILE A 208 21.56 -28.39 19.38
N ASN A 209 21.31 -29.65 19.76
CA ASN A 209 20.77 -30.66 18.84
C ASN A 209 19.32 -30.43 18.46
N GLU A 210 18.47 -30.03 19.38
CA GLU A 210 17.12 -29.55 19.07
C GLU A 210 17.16 -28.37 18.10
N GLN A 211 18.14 -27.49 18.26
CA GLN A 211 18.30 -26.31 17.38
C GLN A 211 18.80 -26.66 15.98
N ILE A 212 19.59 -27.72 15.83
CA ILE A 212 20.03 -28.21 14.52
C ILE A 212 18.89 -28.94 13.81
N ASN A 213 18.03 -29.67 14.55
CA ASN A 213 16.80 -30.26 14.02
C ASN A 213 15.79 -29.18 13.62
N TYR A 214 15.74 -28.07 14.34
CA TYR A 214 14.99 -26.87 13.93
C TYR A 214 15.51 -26.24 12.62
N LYS A 215 16.79 -26.42 12.30
CA LYS A 215 17.38 -26.04 11.00
C LYS A 215 16.75 -26.79 9.83
N LEU A 216 16.43 -28.05 10.01
CA LEU A 216 15.77 -28.89 9.01
C LEU A 216 14.31 -28.44 8.79
N SER A 217 13.59 -28.04 9.86
CA SER A 217 12.20 -27.61 9.75
C SER A 217 12.04 -26.30 8.93
N ILE A 218 12.89 -25.31 9.16
CA ILE A 218 12.83 -24.04 8.39
C ILE A 218 13.16 -24.25 6.91
N GLY A 219 14.05 -25.20 6.56
CA GLY A 219 14.32 -25.58 5.18
C GLY A 219 13.09 -26.20 4.49
N SER A 220 12.34 -27.04 5.21
CA SER A 220 11.13 -27.69 4.69
C SER A 220 9.98 -26.69 4.43
N TYR A 221 9.98 -25.51 5.07
CA TYR A 221 8.97 -24.47 4.84
C TYR A 221 9.01 -23.92 3.42
N ILE A 222 10.20 -23.78 2.85
CA ILE A 222 10.34 -23.33 1.45
C ILE A 222 9.75 -24.38 0.50
N ASP A 223 9.96 -25.67 0.78
CA ASP A 223 9.42 -26.74 -0.07
C ASP A 223 7.90 -26.87 0.08
N THR A 224 7.37 -26.67 1.29
CA THR A 224 5.92 -26.58 1.52
C THR A 224 5.31 -25.41 0.75
N LEU A 225 5.93 -24.22 0.79
CA LEU A 225 5.46 -23.04 0.04
C LEU A 225 5.55 -23.24 -1.48
N LYS A 226 6.54 -23.98 -1.97
CA LYS A 226 6.61 -24.36 -3.39
C LYS A 226 5.45 -25.30 -3.78
N GLY A 227 5.06 -26.22 -2.87
CA GLY A 227 3.90 -27.07 -3.08
C GLY A 227 2.62 -26.25 -3.25
N GLU A 228 2.36 -25.31 -2.35
CA GLU A 228 1.20 -24.39 -2.43
C GLU A 228 1.28 -23.46 -3.67
N GLU A 229 2.48 -23.03 -4.06
CA GLU A 229 2.73 -22.24 -5.28
C GLU A 229 2.34 -23.03 -6.53
N ASN A 230 2.81 -24.28 -6.66
CA ASN A 230 2.51 -25.15 -7.80
C ASN A 230 1.02 -25.48 -7.90
N GLU A 231 0.37 -25.71 -6.75
CA GLU A 231 -1.08 -25.95 -6.68
C GLU A 231 -1.87 -24.75 -7.22
N LEU A 232 -1.46 -23.54 -6.85
CA LEU A 232 -2.09 -22.30 -7.31
C LEU A 232 -1.85 -22.05 -8.81
N GLU A 233 -0.64 -22.36 -9.31
CA GLU A 233 -0.31 -22.30 -10.73
C GLU A 233 -1.16 -23.28 -11.54
N GLN A 234 -1.37 -24.48 -11.05
CA GLN A 234 -2.25 -25.46 -11.68
C GLN A 234 -3.69 -24.97 -11.75
N ILE A 235 -4.24 -24.44 -10.66
CA ILE A 235 -5.60 -23.85 -10.65
C ILE A 235 -5.72 -22.74 -11.69
N PHE A 236 -4.68 -21.89 -11.81
CA PHE A 236 -4.66 -20.81 -12.79
C PHE A 236 -4.62 -21.35 -14.22
N GLU A 237 -3.79 -22.35 -14.47
CA GLU A 237 -3.63 -22.96 -15.79
C GLU A 237 -4.91 -23.67 -16.26
N GLU A 238 -5.53 -24.45 -15.40
CA GLU A 238 -6.77 -25.17 -15.70
C GLU A 238 -7.93 -24.24 -16.07
N ASN A 239 -8.03 -23.09 -15.39
CA ASN A 239 -9.19 -22.21 -15.53
C ASN A 239 -8.98 -21.01 -16.46
N PHE A 240 -7.73 -20.62 -16.75
CA PHE A 240 -7.41 -19.39 -17.52
C PHE A 240 -6.53 -19.62 -18.75
N SER A 241 -6.20 -20.87 -19.11
CA SER A 241 -5.39 -21.19 -20.30
C SER A 241 -5.99 -20.63 -21.59
N PHE A 242 -7.31 -20.55 -21.69
CA PHE A 242 -8.02 -20.00 -22.86
C PHE A 242 -7.80 -18.47 -23.04
N LYS A 243 -7.56 -17.74 -21.95
CA LYS A 243 -7.32 -16.27 -21.96
C LYS A 243 -5.86 -15.93 -22.21
N TYR A 244 -4.95 -16.81 -21.82
CA TYR A 244 -3.52 -16.57 -21.85
C TYR A 244 -2.78 -17.68 -22.60
N HIS A 245 -2.39 -17.41 -23.84
CA HIS A 245 -1.57 -18.32 -24.65
C HIS A 245 -0.09 -18.36 -24.22
N SER A 246 0.31 -17.55 -23.24
CA SER A 246 1.69 -17.47 -22.74
C SER A 246 1.82 -18.16 -21.39
N LYS A 247 3.05 -18.60 -21.09
CA LYS A 247 3.39 -19.31 -19.84
C LYS A 247 2.86 -18.60 -18.61
N THR A 248 1.98 -19.24 -17.87
CA THR A 248 1.35 -18.84 -16.59
C THR A 248 2.35 -18.20 -15.64
N ASP A 249 3.52 -18.82 -15.48
CA ASP A 249 4.63 -18.36 -14.65
C ASP A 249 5.09 -16.92 -14.99
N LYS A 250 5.11 -16.53 -16.25
CA LYS A 250 5.48 -15.17 -16.66
C LYS A 250 4.45 -14.12 -16.22
N ILE A 251 3.18 -14.48 -16.24
CA ILE A 251 2.08 -13.57 -15.86
C ILE A 251 2.07 -13.38 -14.35
N LEU A 252 2.14 -14.46 -13.59
CA LEU A 252 2.20 -14.43 -12.15
C LEU A 252 3.46 -13.71 -11.64
N LYS A 253 4.63 -13.97 -12.25
CA LYS A 253 5.88 -13.24 -11.93
C LYS A 253 5.84 -11.76 -12.31
N LYS A 254 5.14 -11.37 -13.38
CA LYS A 254 4.92 -9.95 -13.70
C LYS A 254 4.13 -9.26 -12.61
N TYR A 255 3.16 -9.94 -12.01
CA TYR A 255 2.36 -9.44 -10.90
C TYR A 255 3.18 -9.20 -9.62
N LEU A 256 4.26 -9.96 -9.41
CA LEU A 256 5.16 -9.80 -8.26
C LEU A 256 6.04 -8.55 -8.30
N LYS A 257 6.22 -7.91 -9.46
CA LYS A 257 6.96 -6.65 -9.58
C LYS A 257 6.19 -5.47 -8.98
N VAL A 258 5.69 -5.63 -7.76
CA VAL A 258 5.06 -4.55 -7.00
C VAL A 258 6.13 -3.53 -6.64
N LYS A 259 5.91 -2.28 -7.01
CA LYS A 259 6.74 -1.15 -6.58
C LYS A 259 6.73 -1.08 -5.05
N THR A 260 7.82 -1.51 -4.42
CA THR A 260 8.00 -1.30 -2.97
C THR A 260 7.98 0.20 -2.68
N ILE A 261 7.31 0.57 -1.58
CA ILE A 261 7.30 1.95 -1.09
C ILE A 261 8.75 2.33 -0.79
N THR A 262 9.31 3.26 -1.54
CA THR A 262 10.66 3.77 -1.28
C THR A 262 10.59 4.82 -0.18
N GLU A 263 11.59 4.87 0.71
CA GLU A 263 11.72 5.90 1.77
C GLU A 263 11.58 7.32 1.19
N SER A 264 12.04 7.52 -0.04
CA SER A 264 11.90 8.78 -0.76
C SER A 264 10.44 9.21 -0.98
N GLN A 265 9.50 8.27 -1.19
CA GLN A 265 8.08 8.62 -1.41
C GLN A 265 7.44 9.17 -0.13
N SER A 266 7.77 8.61 1.03
CA SER A 266 7.30 9.11 2.33
C SER A 266 7.90 10.48 2.66
N PHE A 267 9.18 10.70 2.33
CA PHE A 267 9.83 11.99 2.50
C PHE A 267 9.16 13.09 1.65
N TYR A 268 8.92 12.84 0.36
CA TYR A 268 8.24 13.81 -0.50
C TYR A 268 6.81 14.10 -0.05
N LEU A 269 6.07 13.10 0.44
CA LEU A 269 4.74 13.33 0.99
C LEU A 269 4.81 14.25 2.22
N GLY A 270 5.74 14.00 3.15
CA GLY A 270 5.94 14.86 4.33
C GLY A 270 6.31 16.28 3.95
N LEU A 271 7.19 16.47 2.96
CA LEU A 271 7.56 17.78 2.42
C LEU A 271 6.35 18.52 1.86
N PHE A 272 5.53 17.86 1.02
CA PHE A 272 4.32 18.49 0.48
C PHE A 272 3.32 18.86 1.57
N ILE A 273 3.08 18.00 2.57
CA ILE A 273 2.19 18.32 3.69
C ILE A 273 2.70 19.56 4.45
N GLY A 274 4.01 19.65 4.72
CA GLY A 274 4.62 20.82 5.34
C GLY A 274 4.40 22.10 4.53
N LEU A 275 4.58 22.02 3.20
CA LEU A 275 4.31 23.16 2.30
C LEU A 275 2.83 23.56 2.28
N LEU A 276 1.91 22.60 2.30
CA LEU A 276 0.47 22.87 2.36
C LEU A 276 0.07 23.61 3.65
N ILE A 277 0.59 23.16 4.79
CA ILE A 277 0.33 23.81 6.09
C ILE A 277 0.87 25.24 6.06
N PHE A 278 2.08 25.44 5.53
CA PHE A 278 2.69 26.77 5.39
C PHE A 278 1.88 27.68 4.47
N GLN A 279 1.48 27.21 3.27
CA GLN A 279 0.64 27.97 2.35
C GLN A 279 -0.72 28.35 2.96
N PHE A 280 -1.36 27.38 3.63
CA PHE A 280 -2.64 27.62 4.29
C PHE A 280 -2.50 28.67 5.40
N GLY A 281 -1.44 28.60 6.20
CA GLY A 281 -1.12 29.60 7.22
C GLY A 281 -0.95 30.99 6.62
N ILE A 282 -0.23 31.13 5.50
CA ILE A 282 -0.08 32.41 4.79
C ILE A 282 -1.44 32.93 4.31
N ILE A 283 -2.26 32.08 3.68
CA ILE A 283 -3.59 32.46 3.19
C ILE A 283 -4.45 32.98 4.34
N CYS A 284 -4.49 32.25 5.47
CA CYS A 284 -5.25 32.68 6.66
C CYS A 284 -4.73 34.01 7.23
N THR A 285 -3.41 34.19 7.30
CA THR A 285 -2.79 35.43 7.81
C THR A 285 -3.13 36.62 6.90
N ILE A 286 -3.04 36.44 5.59
CA ILE A 286 -3.39 37.47 4.61
C ILE A 286 -4.88 37.81 4.70
N ALA A 287 -5.77 36.80 4.75
CA ALA A 287 -7.21 37.00 4.86
C ALA A 287 -7.57 37.77 6.13
N TRP A 288 -6.96 37.42 7.27
CA TRP A 288 -7.18 38.07 8.55
C TRP A 288 -6.63 39.51 8.59
N TYR A 289 -5.38 39.71 8.09
CA TYR A 289 -4.72 41.03 8.18
C TYR A 289 -5.37 42.09 7.29
N TYR A 290 -5.83 41.69 6.12
CA TYR A 290 -6.44 42.64 5.15
C TYR A 290 -7.96 42.67 5.21
N ASP A 291 -8.59 41.98 6.18
CA ASP A 291 -10.06 41.90 6.35
C ASP A 291 -10.78 41.67 5.01
N ILE A 292 -10.31 40.65 4.26
CA ILE A 292 -10.80 40.41 2.90
C ILE A 292 -12.20 39.78 2.97
N ASP A 293 -13.20 40.60 2.73
CA ASP A 293 -14.59 40.14 2.57
C ASP A 293 -14.77 39.57 1.15
N MET A 294 -14.41 38.31 0.99
CA MET A 294 -14.50 37.62 -0.32
C MET A 294 -15.94 37.46 -0.78
N ASP A 295 -16.91 37.42 0.12
CA ASP A 295 -18.32 37.24 -0.21
C ASP A 295 -18.91 38.47 -0.92
N ARG A 296 -18.32 39.67 -0.74
CA ARG A 296 -18.73 40.91 -1.36
C ARG A 296 -18.00 41.26 -2.65
N ASP A 297 -16.96 40.51 -3.02
CA ASP A 297 -16.21 40.73 -4.24
C ASP A 297 -16.87 40.02 -5.43
N PRO A 298 -17.49 40.76 -6.40
CA PRO A 298 -18.16 40.16 -7.55
C PRO A 298 -17.20 39.35 -8.44
N ASP A 299 -15.94 39.79 -8.54
CA ASP A 299 -14.92 39.09 -9.33
C ASP A 299 -14.59 37.74 -8.71
N PHE A 300 -14.40 37.68 -7.36
CA PHE A 300 -14.16 36.43 -6.66
C PHE A 300 -15.37 35.51 -6.74
N MET A 301 -16.56 36.02 -6.49
CA MET A 301 -17.79 35.22 -6.54
C MET A 301 -18.04 34.61 -7.93
N SER A 302 -17.53 35.24 -8.99
CA SER A 302 -17.63 34.71 -10.35
C SER A 302 -16.69 33.50 -10.59
N VAL A 303 -15.53 33.47 -9.96
CA VAL A 303 -14.54 32.37 -10.11
C VAL A 303 -14.61 31.32 -8.98
N PHE A 304 -15.33 31.65 -7.90
CA PHE A 304 -15.48 30.75 -6.73
C PHE A 304 -15.99 29.34 -7.06
N PRO A 305 -17.02 29.16 -7.91
CA PRO A 305 -17.48 27.81 -8.27
C PRO A 305 -16.38 26.96 -8.88
N MET A 306 -15.46 27.54 -9.64
CA MET A 306 -14.36 26.85 -10.30
C MET A 306 -13.35 26.33 -9.27
N PHE A 307 -12.97 27.17 -8.29
CA PHE A 307 -12.11 26.78 -7.18
C PHE A 307 -12.79 25.74 -6.27
N ARG A 308 -14.08 25.92 -5.98
CA ARG A 308 -14.87 24.99 -5.17
C ARG A 308 -14.92 23.59 -5.79
N GLY A 309 -15.25 23.49 -7.08
CA GLY A 309 -15.31 22.21 -7.79
C GLY A 309 -13.96 21.48 -7.75
N PHE A 310 -12.87 22.20 -7.97
CA PHE A 310 -11.53 21.62 -7.89
C PHE A 310 -11.14 21.22 -6.46
N PHE A 311 -11.51 22.02 -5.47
CA PHE A 311 -11.32 21.70 -4.05
C PHE A 311 -12.02 20.39 -3.65
N VAL A 312 -13.27 20.20 -4.08
CA VAL A 312 -14.03 18.97 -3.79
C VAL A 312 -13.33 17.75 -4.41
N LEU A 313 -12.75 17.86 -5.61
CA LEU A 313 -11.96 16.77 -6.20
C LEU A 313 -10.67 16.48 -5.40
N CYS A 314 -9.98 17.52 -4.92
CA CYS A 314 -8.82 17.34 -4.05
C CYS A 314 -9.22 16.62 -2.75
N LEU A 315 -10.31 17.04 -2.12
CA LEU A 315 -10.84 16.43 -0.91
C LEU A 315 -11.19 14.95 -1.13
N TYR A 316 -11.85 14.64 -2.25
CA TYR A 316 -12.15 13.25 -2.62
C TYR A 316 -10.89 12.39 -2.70
N TRP A 317 -9.80 12.89 -3.27
CA TRP A 317 -8.55 12.16 -3.36
C TRP A 317 -7.91 11.91 -1.98
N TRP A 318 -8.01 12.87 -1.05
CA TRP A 318 -7.59 12.69 0.34
C TRP A 318 -8.40 11.60 1.03
N VAL A 319 -9.73 11.66 0.91
CA VAL A 319 -10.65 10.67 1.51
C VAL A 319 -10.44 9.29 0.85
N HIS A 320 -10.26 9.23 -0.47
CA HIS A 320 -9.97 7.96 -1.15
C HIS A 320 -8.65 7.34 -0.66
N GLY A 321 -7.60 8.15 -0.49
CA GLY A 321 -6.34 7.68 0.08
C GLY A 321 -6.50 7.13 1.51
N LEU A 322 -7.31 7.80 2.32
CA LEU A 322 -7.64 7.35 3.67
C LEU A 322 -8.42 6.03 3.65
N ASN A 323 -9.43 5.89 2.80
CA ASN A 323 -10.20 4.66 2.65
C ASN A 323 -9.29 3.48 2.27
N VAL A 324 -8.42 3.65 1.26
CA VAL A 324 -7.47 2.60 0.86
C VAL A 324 -6.51 2.26 2.00
N TYR A 325 -6.04 3.25 2.77
CA TYR A 325 -5.20 3.02 3.94
C TYR A 325 -5.92 2.20 5.02
N VAL A 326 -7.18 2.56 5.33
CA VAL A 326 -8.01 1.86 6.33
C VAL A 326 -8.32 0.43 5.87
N TRP A 327 -8.66 0.21 4.60
CA TRP A 327 -8.90 -1.13 4.04
C TRP A 327 -7.68 -2.04 4.17
N ILE A 328 -6.48 -1.51 3.88
CA ILE A 328 -5.24 -2.28 4.06
C ILE A 328 -5.02 -2.61 5.54
N LYS A 329 -5.28 -1.65 6.46
CA LYS A 329 -5.10 -1.86 7.89
C LYS A 329 -6.12 -2.85 8.48
N ALA A 330 -7.31 -2.91 7.91
CA ALA A 330 -8.38 -3.83 8.29
C ALA A 330 -8.30 -5.18 7.56
N ASP A 331 -7.22 -5.46 6.81
CA ASP A 331 -7.01 -6.67 6.00
C ASP A 331 -8.15 -6.95 5.00
N ILE A 332 -8.84 -5.90 4.53
CA ILE A 332 -9.88 -6.01 3.51
C ILE A 332 -9.20 -6.14 2.14
N SER A 333 -9.52 -7.22 1.42
CA SER A 333 -9.03 -7.49 0.07
C SER A 333 -9.72 -6.61 -0.99
N TYR A 334 -9.63 -5.27 -0.84
CA TYR A 334 -10.29 -4.30 -1.72
C TYR A 334 -9.92 -4.49 -3.20
N ARG A 335 -8.73 -5.02 -3.49
CA ARG A 335 -8.29 -5.29 -4.86
C ARG A 335 -9.14 -6.35 -5.54
N VAL A 336 -9.51 -7.40 -4.80
CA VAL A 336 -10.41 -8.46 -5.28
C VAL A 336 -11.82 -7.90 -5.47
N ILE A 337 -12.31 -7.12 -4.49
CA ILE A 337 -13.66 -6.53 -4.52
C ILE A 337 -13.83 -5.59 -5.73
N PHE A 338 -12.85 -4.74 -6.00
CA PHE A 338 -12.89 -3.79 -7.14
C PHE A 338 -12.23 -4.34 -8.41
N GLN A 339 -11.73 -5.56 -8.39
CA GLN A 339 -11.03 -6.20 -9.52
C GLN A 339 -9.87 -5.33 -10.04
N ILE A 340 -9.04 -4.84 -9.12
CA ILE A 340 -7.92 -3.94 -9.41
C ILE A 340 -6.63 -4.73 -9.53
N ASP A 341 -5.90 -4.56 -10.63
CA ASP A 341 -4.59 -5.19 -10.82
C ASP A 341 -3.53 -4.63 -9.85
N SER A 342 -2.45 -5.40 -9.62
CA SER A 342 -1.39 -5.11 -8.62
C SER A 342 -0.66 -3.78 -8.82
N ASN A 343 -0.67 -3.26 -10.03
CA ASN A 343 -0.01 -2.01 -10.37
C ASN A 343 -0.79 -0.76 -9.92
N TYR A 344 -1.96 -0.96 -9.31
CA TYR A 344 -2.74 0.13 -8.76
C TYR A 344 -1.99 0.84 -7.61
N SER A 345 -2.29 2.11 -7.44
CA SER A 345 -1.57 3.01 -6.55
C SER A 345 -1.59 2.57 -5.08
N THR A 346 -0.45 2.66 -4.43
CA THR A 346 -0.37 2.56 -2.96
C THR A 346 -1.01 3.79 -2.30
N PRO A 347 -1.48 3.71 -1.03
CA PRO A 347 -2.04 4.86 -0.31
C PRO A 347 -1.13 6.09 -0.36
N ILE A 348 0.18 5.91 -0.18
CA ILE A 348 1.17 6.99 -0.23
C ILE A 348 1.20 7.68 -1.59
N GLN A 349 1.04 6.92 -2.69
CA GLN A 349 0.98 7.50 -4.03
C GLN A 349 -0.32 8.28 -4.26
N ILE A 350 -1.44 7.83 -3.66
CA ILE A 350 -2.72 8.54 -3.71
C ILE A 350 -2.61 9.85 -2.93
N PHE A 351 -2.10 9.81 -1.70
CA PHE A 351 -1.87 11.01 -0.88
C PHE A 351 -0.90 11.99 -1.53
N LYS A 352 0.17 11.50 -2.15
CA LYS A 352 1.11 12.36 -2.89
C LYS A 352 0.41 13.12 -4.02
N ARG A 353 -0.48 12.48 -4.78
CA ARG A 353 -1.25 13.13 -5.83
C ARG A 353 -2.24 14.15 -5.27
N ALA A 354 -2.98 13.77 -4.22
CA ALA A 354 -3.87 14.68 -3.50
C ALA A 354 -3.10 15.93 -3.04
N ALA A 355 -1.92 15.75 -2.45
CA ALA A 355 -1.08 16.85 -1.98
C ALA A 355 -0.60 17.77 -3.10
N ILE A 356 -0.20 17.20 -4.26
CA ILE A 356 0.22 18.00 -5.43
C ILE A 356 -0.94 18.86 -5.95
N PHE A 357 -2.14 18.30 -6.14
CA PHE A 357 -3.28 19.06 -6.63
C PHE A 357 -3.77 20.10 -5.60
N THR A 358 -3.72 19.76 -4.31
CA THR A 358 -4.03 20.74 -3.25
C THR A 358 -2.99 21.86 -3.21
N PHE A 359 -1.71 21.55 -3.47
CA PHE A 359 -0.66 22.57 -3.57
C PHE A 359 -0.91 23.53 -4.76
N ILE A 360 -1.30 22.99 -5.91
CA ILE A 360 -1.66 23.81 -7.09
C ILE A 360 -2.85 24.72 -6.76
N LEU A 361 -3.89 24.18 -6.11
CA LEU A 361 -5.07 24.95 -5.69
C LEU A 361 -4.70 26.09 -4.73
N LEU A 362 -3.99 25.77 -3.65
CA LEU A 362 -3.61 26.79 -2.66
C LEU A 362 -2.65 27.84 -3.24
N SER A 363 -1.75 27.43 -4.16
CA SER A 363 -0.88 28.37 -4.87
C SER A 363 -1.69 29.32 -5.76
N ALA A 364 -2.67 28.80 -6.50
CA ALA A 364 -3.54 29.62 -7.34
C ALA A 364 -4.38 30.60 -6.50
N LEU A 365 -4.94 30.14 -5.35
CA LEU A 365 -5.65 31.01 -4.41
C LEU A 365 -4.74 32.07 -3.80
N LEU A 366 -3.54 31.70 -3.39
CA LEU A 366 -2.57 32.64 -2.83
C LEU A 366 -2.18 33.73 -3.85
N ILE A 367 -1.89 33.33 -5.09
CA ILE A 367 -1.60 34.29 -6.18
C ILE A 367 -2.82 35.18 -6.46
N TYR A 368 -4.04 34.61 -6.44
CA TYR A 368 -5.26 35.38 -6.60
C TYR A 368 -5.37 36.46 -5.53
N MET A 369 -5.19 36.11 -4.24
CA MET A 369 -5.24 37.06 -3.13
C MET A 369 -4.18 38.16 -3.24
N ILE A 370 -2.92 37.75 -3.49
CA ILE A 370 -1.79 38.69 -3.63
C ILE A 370 -2.07 39.72 -4.76
N LYS A 371 -2.52 39.27 -5.94
CA LYS A 371 -2.85 40.13 -7.04
C LYS A 371 -4.02 41.08 -6.74
N ARG A 372 -4.96 40.65 -5.92
CA ARG A 372 -6.11 41.46 -5.53
C ARG A 372 -5.73 42.57 -4.56
N ILE A 373 -4.84 42.27 -3.61
CA ILE A 373 -4.42 43.23 -2.56
C ILE A 373 -3.40 44.23 -3.09
N TRP A 374 -2.35 43.72 -3.74
CA TRP A 374 -1.20 44.53 -4.15
C TRP A 374 -1.24 44.83 -5.66
N LYS A 375 -2.24 45.57 -6.10
CA LYS A 375 -2.35 46.03 -7.50
C LYS A 375 -1.07 46.77 -7.91
N GLY A 376 -0.18 46.12 -8.64
CA GLY A 376 0.99 46.72 -9.28
C GLY A 376 2.29 46.78 -8.47
N VAL A 377 2.39 46.24 -7.24
CA VAL A 377 3.57 46.41 -6.40
C VAL A 377 4.51 45.19 -6.41
N PHE A 378 4.03 43.99 -6.71
CA PHE A 378 4.84 42.76 -6.60
C PHE A 378 4.76 41.88 -7.85
N PHE A 379 5.94 41.45 -8.33
CA PHE A 379 6.17 40.42 -9.34
C PHE A 379 5.87 40.72 -10.79
N GLY A 380 6.78 41.39 -11.46
CA GLY A 380 6.79 41.50 -12.93
C GLY A 380 6.70 40.15 -13.68
N ILE A 381 6.98 39.02 -13.01
CA ILE A 381 6.84 37.67 -13.57
C ILE A 381 5.38 37.19 -13.65
N PHE A 382 4.51 37.61 -12.72
CA PHE A 382 3.09 37.19 -12.69
C PHE A 382 2.14 38.26 -13.27
N GLU A 383 2.64 39.42 -13.60
CA GLU A 383 1.85 40.53 -14.16
C GLU A 383 1.11 40.17 -15.44
N PRO A 384 1.72 39.44 -16.41
CA PRO A 384 1.05 39.13 -17.67
C PRO A 384 -0.07 38.09 -17.55
N ILE A 385 -0.20 37.39 -16.40
CA ILE A 385 -1.23 36.35 -16.23
C ILE A 385 -2.53 37.01 -15.73
N PRO A 386 -3.63 37.04 -16.51
CA PRO A 386 -4.90 37.56 -16.01
C PRO A 386 -5.36 36.81 -14.78
N ILE A 387 -5.88 37.51 -13.77
CA ILE A 387 -6.28 36.90 -12.48
C ILE A 387 -7.34 35.82 -12.68
N ASN A 388 -8.20 35.95 -13.65
CA ASN A 388 -9.27 35.00 -13.98
C ASN A 388 -8.78 33.72 -14.67
N THR A 389 -7.48 33.63 -15.06
CA THR A 389 -6.92 32.39 -15.64
C THR A 389 -6.41 31.40 -14.58
N LEU A 390 -6.30 31.83 -13.33
CA LEU A 390 -5.80 30.96 -12.24
C LEU A 390 -6.64 29.68 -12.02
N PRO A 391 -7.99 29.72 -12.02
CA PRO A 391 -8.78 28.49 -11.97
C PRO A 391 -8.54 27.57 -13.17
N LEU A 392 -8.25 28.11 -14.35
CA LEU A 392 -7.93 27.33 -15.55
C LEU A 392 -6.66 26.53 -15.39
N ILE A 393 -5.66 27.06 -14.67
CA ILE A 393 -4.42 26.33 -14.35
C ILE A 393 -4.75 25.09 -13.49
N CYS A 394 -5.65 25.21 -12.51
CA CYS A 394 -6.08 24.08 -11.69
C CYS A 394 -6.74 22.99 -12.55
N TRP A 395 -7.78 23.34 -13.32
CA TRP A 395 -8.49 22.39 -14.17
C TRP A 395 -7.63 21.86 -15.32
N GLY A 396 -6.79 22.71 -15.92
CA GLY A 396 -5.83 22.31 -16.94
C GLY A 396 -4.82 21.30 -16.44
N SER A 397 -4.30 21.46 -15.22
CA SER A 397 -3.40 20.49 -14.60
C SER A 397 -4.06 19.12 -14.41
N LEU A 398 -5.35 19.09 -14.05
CA LEU A 398 -6.12 17.85 -13.94
C LEU A 398 -6.34 17.19 -15.30
N LEU A 399 -6.68 17.98 -16.33
CA LEU A 399 -6.86 17.47 -17.70
C LEU A 399 -5.56 16.89 -18.24
N VAL A 400 -4.44 17.61 -18.10
CA VAL A 400 -3.11 17.11 -18.49
C VAL A 400 -2.78 15.82 -17.76
N TYR A 401 -3.02 15.76 -16.46
CA TYR A 401 -2.81 14.53 -15.67
C TYR A 401 -3.67 13.38 -16.19
N THR A 402 -4.97 13.61 -16.41
CA THR A 402 -5.94 12.56 -16.77
C THR A 402 -5.67 11.99 -18.17
N PHE A 403 -5.40 12.84 -19.15
CA PHE A 403 -5.26 12.47 -20.55
C PHE A 403 -3.83 12.26 -21.02
N CYS A 404 -2.81 12.40 -20.15
CA CYS A 404 -1.42 12.17 -20.50
C CYS A 404 -1.20 10.72 -21.02
N PRO A 405 -0.77 10.52 -22.27
CA PRO A 405 -0.63 9.19 -22.86
C PRO A 405 0.67 8.47 -22.43
N PHE A 406 1.58 9.17 -21.77
CA PHE A 406 2.88 8.63 -21.40
C PHE A 406 2.80 7.75 -20.15
N ASP A 407 3.70 6.77 -20.04
CA ASP A 407 3.85 5.92 -18.84
C ASP A 407 4.52 6.67 -17.67
N ILE A 408 3.96 7.85 -17.38
CA ILE A 408 4.29 8.69 -16.25
C ILE A 408 3.04 8.89 -15.38
N TRP A 409 3.21 9.27 -14.13
CA TRP A 409 2.11 9.60 -13.22
C TRP A 409 1.05 8.50 -13.07
N ASN A 410 1.48 7.22 -12.99
CA ASN A 410 0.62 6.06 -12.81
C ASN A 410 -0.37 5.85 -13.99
N TYR A 411 0.17 5.63 -15.16
CA TYR A 411 -0.60 5.35 -16.38
C TYR A 411 -1.59 4.20 -16.20
N ASP A 412 -1.16 3.06 -15.62
CA ASP A 412 -2.03 1.90 -15.39
C ASP A 412 -3.29 2.24 -14.59
N GLY A 413 -3.16 3.08 -13.54
CA GLY A 413 -4.31 3.50 -12.73
C GLY A 413 -5.25 4.44 -13.49
N ARG A 414 -4.74 5.31 -14.37
CA ARG A 414 -5.56 6.19 -15.21
C ARG A 414 -6.27 5.40 -16.31
N ALA A 415 -5.56 4.49 -16.95
CA ALA A 415 -6.13 3.58 -17.96
C ALA A 415 -7.25 2.73 -17.36
N PHE A 416 -7.03 2.19 -16.16
CA PHE A 416 -8.06 1.44 -15.42
C PHE A 416 -9.30 2.30 -15.13
N LEU A 417 -9.13 3.54 -14.65
CA LEU A 417 -10.28 4.43 -14.41
C LEU A 417 -11.02 4.78 -15.70
N GLY A 418 -10.31 5.00 -16.80
CA GLY A 418 -10.92 5.23 -18.12
C GLY A 418 -11.71 4.03 -18.62
N GLN A 419 -11.16 2.82 -18.45
CA GLN A 419 -11.85 1.58 -18.79
C GLN A 419 -13.08 1.38 -17.89
N LEU A 420 -12.94 1.57 -16.57
CA LEU A 420 -14.04 1.47 -15.62
C LEU A 420 -15.17 2.44 -15.94
N ALA A 421 -14.84 3.69 -16.28
CA ALA A 421 -15.83 4.66 -16.72
C ALA A 421 -16.58 4.17 -17.97
N LYS A 422 -15.86 3.77 -19.03
CA LYS A 422 -16.43 3.24 -20.27
C LYS A 422 -17.37 2.06 -20.02
N GLU A 423 -16.91 1.08 -19.22
CA GLU A 423 -17.71 -0.10 -18.85
C GLU A 423 -18.94 0.28 -18.00
N SER A 424 -18.79 1.24 -17.07
CA SER A 424 -19.86 1.65 -16.18
C SER A 424 -20.98 2.41 -16.91
N PHE A 425 -20.63 3.28 -17.87
CA PHE A 425 -21.61 3.95 -18.73
C PHE A 425 -22.36 2.95 -19.64
N GLY A 426 -21.72 1.86 -20.04
CA GLY A 426 -22.33 0.77 -20.82
C GLY A 426 -22.95 -0.37 -19.99
N SER A 427 -22.91 -0.30 -18.68
CA SER A 427 -23.24 -1.42 -17.78
C SER A 427 -24.73 -1.81 -17.76
N PHE A 428 -25.63 -0.96 -18.26
CA PHE A 428 -27.03 -1.31 -18.47
C PHE A 428 -27.24 -2.28 -19.66
N LEU A 429 -26.26 -2.39 -20.56
CA LEU A 429 -26.25 -3.38 -21.66
C LEU A 429 -25.32 -4.56 -21.37
N LEU A 430 -24.23 -4.33 -20.62
CA LEU A 430 -23.22 -5.31 -20.28
C LEU A 430 -23.50 -5.93 -18.89
N LYS A 431 -22.71 -6.92 -18.49
CA LYS A 431 -22.79 -7.48 -17.13
C LYS A 431 -22.35 -6.45 -16.10
N THR A 432 -23.19 -6.21 -15.11
CA THR A 432 -22.91 -5.31 -13.99
C THR A 432 -22.17 -6.06 -12.89
N GLY A 433 -20.95 -5.61 -12.56
CA GLY A 433 -20.21 -6.04 -11.36
C GLY A 433 -20.22 -4.96 -10.30
N PHE A 434 -19.85 -5.31 -9.06
CA PHE A 434 -19.79 -4.37 -7.92
C PHE A 434 -19.02 -3.09 -8.26
N ARG A 435 -17.88 -3.17 -8.95
CA ARG A 435 -17.06 -2.01 -9.35
C ARG A 435 -17.83 -0.98 -10.18
N HIS A 436 -18.72 -1.42 -11.08
CA HIS A 436 -19.54 -0.54 -11.93
C HIS A 436 -20.62 0.17 -11.13
N VAL A 437 -21.27 -0.60 -10.22
CA VAL A 437 -22.28 -0.08 -9.29
C VAL A 437 -21.67 0.99 -8.38
N PHE A 438 -20.53 0.70 -7.80
CA PHE A 438 -19.79 1.63 -6.93
C PHE A 438 -19.37 2.89 -7.69
N PHE A 439 -18.77 2.75 -8.87
CA PHE A 439 -18.35 3.89 -9.69
C PHE A 439 -19.51 4.82 -10.06
N MET A 440 -20.63 4.25 -10.51
CA MET A 440 -21.82 5.06 -10.84
C MET A 440 -22.44 5.72 -9.60
N GLY A 441 -22.41 5.06 -8.45
CA GLY A 441 -22.79 5.68 -7.17
C GLY A 441 -21.93 6.91 -6.84
N GLN A 442 -20.61 6.81 -7.03
CA GLN A 442 -19.71 7.96 -6.88
C GLN A 442 -20.03 9.10 -7.87
N MET A 443 -20.37 8.78 -9.13
CA MET A 443 -20.76 9.78 -10.11
C MET A 443 -22.01 10.56 -9.69
N CYS A 444 -22.99 9.91 -9.02
CA CYS A 444 -24.15 10.58 -8.43
C CYS A 444 -23.77 11.58 -7.32
N THR A 445 -22.70 11.32 -6.55
CA THR A 445 -22.22 12.26 -5.52
C THR A 445 -21.44 13.44 -6.12
N PHE A 446 -20.87 13.29 -7.32
CA PHE A 446 -20.09 14.32 -8.01
C PHE A 446 -20.92 15.32 -8.84
N ILE A 447 -22.25 15.25 -8.81
CA ILE A 447 -23.12 16.14 -9.60
C ILE A 447 -22.79 17.63 -9.38
N ALA A 448 -22.56 18.06 -8.14
CA ALA A 448 -22.17 19.44 -7.84
C ALA A 448 -20.82 19.83 -8.48
N THR A 449 -19.85 18.93 -8.42
CA THR A 449 -18.53 19.15 -9.04
C THR A 449 -18.61 19.18 -10.57
N MET A 450 -19.43 18.31 -11.17
CA MET A 450 -19.68 18.33 -12.63
C MET A 450 -20.34 19.63 -13.08
N ARG A 451 -21.25 20.18 -12.26
CA ARG A 451 -21.83 21.49 -12.49
C ARG A 451 -20.78 22.60 -12.44
N ASP A 452 -19.89 22.58 -11.47
CA ASP A 452 -18.82 23.57 -11.35
C ASP A 452 -17.83 23.46 -12.52
N MET A 453 -17.62 22.25 -13.05
CA MET A 453 -16.84 22.02 -14.27
C MET A 453 -17.55 22.57 -15.51
N GLU A 454 -18.85 22.32 -15.64
CA GLU A 454 -19.67 22.91 -16.73
C GLU A 454 -19.63 24.44 -16.69
N TYR A 455 -19.83 25.01 -15.50
CA TYR A 455 -19.71 26.47 -15.32
C TYR A 455 -18.32 26.98 -15.72
N THR A 456 -17.26 26.25 -15.40
CA THR A 456 -15.89 26.59 -15.82
C THR A 456 -15.77 26.63 -17.34
N ILE A 457 -16.27 25.60 -18.03
CA ILE A 457 -16.25 25.52 -19.48
C ILE A 457 -17.04 26.68 -20.08
N CYS A 458 -18.25 26.94 -19.59
CA CYS A 458 -19.08 28.04 -20.03
C CYS A 458 -18.39 29.39 -19.84
N TYR A 459 -17.82 29.65 -18.66
CA TYR A 459 -17.16 30.92 -18.34
C TYR A 459 -16.01 31.23 -19.29
N TYR A 460 -15.20 30.23 -19.66
CA TYR A 460 -14.09 30.42 -20.59
C TYR A 460 -14.52 30.39 -22.06
N ALA A 461 -15.64 29.74 -22.39
CA ALA A 461 -16.21 29.83 -23.74
C ALA A 461 -16.64 31.26 -24.10
N TYR A 462 -17.07 32.03 -23.10
CA TYR A 462 -17.44 33.46 -23.28
C TYR A 462 -16.34 34.39 -22.74
N TYR A 463 -15.05 34.06 -22.95
CA TYR A 463 -13.93 34.81 -22.38
C TYR A 463 -13.95 36.32 -22.68
N ASP A 464 -14.31 36.73 -23.89
CA ASP A 464 -14.32 38.12 -24.31
C ASP A 464 -15.58 38.92 -23.87
N ALA A 465 -16.58 38.25 -23.33
CA ALA A 465 -17.79 38.91 -22.84
C ALA A 465 -17.54 39.64 -21.51
N PRO A 466 -18.25 40.74 -21.23
CA PRO A 466 -18.17 41.41 -19.93
C PRO A 466 -18.67 40.48 -18.80
N LEU A 467 -18.16 40.68 -17.59
CA LEU A 467 -18.40 39.78 -16.45
C LEU A 467 -19.88 39.48 -16.19
N TRP A 468 -20.71 40.52 -16.23
CA TRP A 468 -22.16 40.38 -16.04
C TRP A 468 -22.80 39.50 -17.11
N ALA A 469 -22.37 39.62 -18.35
CA ALA A 469 -22.87 38.80 -19.45
C ALA A 469 -22.44 37.33 -19.32
N LYS A 470 -21.18 37.07 -18.94
CA LYS A 470 -20.70 35.71 -18.65
C LYS A 470 -21.57 35.03 -17.60
N ILE A 471 -21.79 35.71 -16.48
CA ILE A 471 -22.61 35.19 -15.38
C ILE A 471 -24.05 34.95 -15.85
N GLU A 472 -24.62 35.87 -16.64
CA GLU A 472 -25.97 35.71 -17.14
C GLU A 472 -26.09 34.55 -18.14
N TYR A 473 -25.16 34.44 -19.11
CA TYR A 473 -25.17 33.35 -20.09
C TYR A 473 -24.98 31.99 -19.40
N CYS A 474 -24.02 31.85 -18.46
CA CYS A 474 -23.79 30.60 -17.77
C CYS A 474 -24.89 30.25 -16.74
N LYS A 475 -25.68 31.24 -16.27
CA LYS A 475 -26.91 30.97 -15.52
C LYS A 475 -28.05 30.51 -16.42
N LYS A 476 -28.08 30.88 -17.69
CA LYS A 476 -29.09 30.42 -18.67
C LYS A 476 -28.87 28.96 -19.11
N THR A 477 -27.69 28.38 -18.92
CA THR A 477 -27.41 26.96 -19.23
C THR A 477 -28.05 25.98 -18.23
N ARG A 478 -29.11 26.36 -17.53
CA ARG A 478 -29.82 25.53 -16.54
C ARG A 478 -30.25 24.16 -17.09
N GLY A 479 -30.56 24.07 -18.38
CA GLY A 479 -30.90 22.82 -19.04
C GLY A 479 -29.74 21.80 -19.02
N VAL A 480 -28.50 22.26 -19.25
CA VAL A 480 -27.30 21.42 -19.18
C VAL A 480 -27.10 20.89 -17.76
N TYR A 481 -27.29 21.75 -16.76
CA TYR A 481 -27.22 21.34 -15.35
C TYR A 481 -28.24 20.24 -15.02
N PHE A 482 -29.49 20.36 -15.52
CA PHE A 482 -30.48 19.30 -15.33
C PHE A 482 -30.00 17.99 -15.94
N PHE A 483 -29.44 17.99 -17.16
CA PHE A 483 -28.89 16.76 -17.77
C PHE A 483 -27.71 16.19 -16.98
N ILE A 484 -26.84 17.03 -16.43
CA ILE A 484 -25.73 16.61 -15.57
C ILE A 484 -26.25 15.89 -14.31
N ALA A 485 -27.32 16.41 -13.70
CA ALA A 485 -27.93 15.78 -12.53
C ALA A 485 -28.78 14.53 -12.89
N PHE A 486 -29.43 14.55 -14.05
CA PHE A 486 -30.31 13.48 -14.52
C PHE A 486 -29.51 12.23 -14.93
N LEU A 487 -28.46 12.40 -15.75
CA LEU A 487 -27.78 11.30 -16.44
C LEU A 487 -27.22 10.21 -15.48
N PRO A 488 -26.44 10.51 -14.43
CA PRO A 488 -25.94 9.51 -13.52
C PRO A 488 -27.06 8.75 -12.79
N ASN A 489 -28.08 9.47 -12.30
CA ASN A 489 -29.21 8.89 -11.60
C ASN A 489 -30.03 7.97 -12.53
N PHE A 490 -30.25 8.39 -13.77
CA PHE A 490 -30.96 7.59 -14.78
C PHE A 490 -30.21 6.31 -15.14
N LEU A 491 -28.89 6.39 -15.33
CA LEU A 491 -28.07 5.21 -15.57
C LEU A 491 -28.10 4.23 -14.39
N ARG A 492 -28.14 4.74 -13.17
CA ARG A 492 -28.30 3.91 -11.96
C ARG A 492 -29.67 3.19 -11.93
N ILE A 493 -30.74 3.85 -12.35
CA ILE A 493 -32.05 3.21 -12.50
C ILE A 493 -31.96 2.06 -13.50
N LEU A 494 -31.36 2.28 -14.68
CA LEU A 494 -31.20 1.26 -15.70
C LEU A 494 -30.36 0.07 -15.21
N GLN A 495 -29.26 0.33 -14.48
CA GLN A 495 -28.45 -0.71 -13.86
C GLN A 495 -29.27 -1.56 -12.87
N ASN A 496 -30.04 -0.92 -11.98
CA ASN A 496 -30.87 -1.64 -11.00
C ASN A 496 -31.96 -2.47 -11.67
N ILE A 497 -32.60 -1.95 -12.74
CA ILE A 497 -33.58 -2.70 -13.54
C ILE A 497 -32.93 -3.95 -14.13
N LYS A 498 -31.75 -3.82 -14.71
CA LYS A 498 -31.00 -4.95 -15.25
C LYS A 498 -30.64 -5.96 -14.18
N GLU A 499 -30.14 -5.53 -13.03
CA GLU A 499 -29.82 -6.42 -11.91
C GLU A 499 -31.03 -7.17 -11.38
N ILE A 500 -32.23 -6.53 -11.36
CA ILE A 500 -33.51 -7.20 -11.05
C ILE A 500 -33.84 -8.26 -12.10
N HIS A 501 -33.69 -7.93 -13.39
CA HIS A 501 -33.93 -8.86 -14.47
C HIS A 501 -33.01 -10.08 -14.39
N ASP A 502 -31.73 -9.89 -14.15
CA ASP A 502 -30.71 -10.94 -14.13
C ASP A 502 -30.82 -11.81 -12.86
N SER A 503 -31.01 -11.19 -11.68
CA SER A 503 -31.08 -11.88 -10.38
C SER A 503 -32.45 -12.45 -10.04
N LYS A 504 -33.53 -12.00 -10.72
CA LYS A 504 -34.94 -12.27 -10.41
C LYS A 504 -35.35 -11.86 -8.98
N LYS A 505 -34.54 -11.04 -8.28
CA LYS A 505 -34.82 -10.55 -6.93
C LYS A 505 -35.15 -9.07 -6.98
N LEU A 506 -36.40 -8.75 -6.56
CA LEU A 506 -36.89 -7.37 -6.58
C LEU A 506 -36.29 -6.52 -5.44
N PHE A 507 -36.25 -7.09 -4.24
CA PHE A 507 -35.67 -6.43 -3.06
C PHE A 507 -34.17 -6.74 -2.94
N PRO A 508 -33.30 -5.78 -2.57
CA PRO A 508 -33.52 -4.37 -2.19
C PRO A 508 -33.50 -3.38 -3.38
N LYS A 509 -33.27 -3.82 -4.61
CA LYS A 509 -33.03 -2.97 -5.80
C LYS A 509 -34.19 -2.02 -6.14
N LEU A 510 -35.45 -2.42 -5.85
CA LEU A 510 -36.61 -1.55 -6.06
C LEU A 510 -36.52 -0.26 -5.24
N PHE A 511 -36.11 -0.34 -3.98
CA PHE A 511 -35.90 0.86 -3.14
C PHE A 511 -34.81 1.77 -3.68
N SER A 512 -33.73 1.19 -4.21
CA SER A 512 -32.68 1.95 -4.87
C SER A 512 -33.23 2.74 -6.08
N ILE A 513 -34.10 2.11 -6.90
CA ILE A 513 -34.76 2.79 -8.02
C ILE A 513 -35.61 3.97 -7.51
N ILE A 514 -36.40 3.76 -6.46
CA ILE A 514 -37.24 4.83 -5.87
C ILE A 514 -36.37 5.99 -5.41
N ASN A 515 -35.26 5.73 -4.74
CA ASN A 515 -34.33 6.77 -4.27
C ASN A 515 -33.75 7.59 -5.44
N TYR A 516 -33.32 6.95 -6.53
CA TYR A 516 -32.82 7.67 -7.72
C TYR A 516 -33.94 8.42 -8.45
N CYS A 517 -35.18 7.91 -8.48
CA CYS A 517 -36.33 8.66 -9.01
C CYS A 517 -36.61 9.91 -8.17
N LEU A 518 -36.55 9.83 -6.84
CA LEU A 518 -36.66 11.01 -5.97
C LEU A 518 -35.55 12.03 -6.25
N SER A 519 -34.33 11.59 -6.43
CA SER A 519 -33.20 12.47 -6.79
C SER A 519 -33.41 13.19 -8.14
N ILE A 520 -33.93 12.48 -9.13
CA ILE A 520 -34.31 13.08 -10.44
C ILE A 520 -35.45 14.09 -10.27
N THR A 521 -36.45 13.79 -9.44
CA THR A 521 -37.57 14.70 -9.15
C THR A 521 -37.08 15.99 -8.48
N VAL A 522 -36.15 15.88 -7.52
CA VAL A 522 -35.51 17.05 -6.88
C VAL A 522 -34.76 17.89 -7.91
N ALA A 523 -34.00 17.26 -8.81
CA ALA A 523 -33.26 17.95 -9.89
C ALA A 523 -34.23 18.67 -10.84
N LEU A 524 -35.34 18.03 -11.20
CA LEU A 524 -36.38 18.63 -12.05
C LEU A 524 -37.04 19.84 -11.37
N LEU A 525 -37.44 19.70 -10.12
CA LEU A 525 -38.02 20.80 -9.34
C LEU A 525 -37.01 21.92 -9.15
N SER A 526 -35.73 21.63 -8.94
CA SER A 526 -34.64 22.64 -8.90
C SER A 526 -34.50 23.40 -10.20
N PHE A 527 -34.80 22.78 -11.34
CA PHE A 527 -34.78 23.42 -12.65
C PHE A 527 -36.01 24.31 -12.86
N LEU A 528 -37.20 23.89 -12.43
CA LEU A 528 -38.48 24.53 -12.71
C LEU A 528 -38.85 25.65 -11.74
N TRP A 529 -38.53 25.52 -10.43
CA TRP A 529 -39.02 26.48 -9.42
C TRP A 529 -38.58 27.93 -9.64
N PRO A 530 -37.42 28.27 -10.24
CA PRO A 530 -37.06 29.65 -10.49
C PRO A 530 -37.98 30.35 -11.53
N GLN A 531 -38.67 29.55 -12.37
CA GLN A 531 -39.65 30.05 -13.34
C GLN A 531 -41.07 30.03 -12.74
N HIS A 532 -41.32 29.13 -11.77
CA HIS A 532 -42.61 28.94 -11.10
C HIS A 532 -42.44 28.95 -9.58
N PRO A 533 -42.45 30.11 -8.91
CA PRO A 533 -42.16 30.26 -7.49
C PRO A 533 -43.02 29.36 -6.58
N SER A 534 -44.24 29.00 -7.00
CA SER A 534 -45.10 28.05 -6.28
C SER A 534 -44.49 26.65 -6.09
N LEU A 535 -43.56 26.25 -6.98
CA LEU A 535 -42.87 24.96 -6.89
C LEU A 535 -41.74 24.92 -5.84
N HIS A 536 -41.37 26.10 -5.28
CA HIS A 536 -40.30 26.18 -4.30
C HIS A 536 -40.58 25.34 -3.05
N ILE A 537 -41.81 25.34 -2.53
CA ILE A 537 -42.21 24.55 -1.36
C ILE A 537 -42.11 23.06 -1.67
N PHE A 538 -42.60 22.66 -2.86
CA PHE A 538 -42.48 21.25 -3.29
C PHE A 538 -41.02 20.82 -3.43
N TRP A 539 -40.15 21.65 -3.97
CA TRP A 539 -38.72 21.39 -4.06
C TRP A 539 -38.10 21.16 -2.67
N LEU A 540 -38.42 21.99 -1.66
CA LEU A 540 -37.94 21.82 -0.28
C LEU A 540 -38.42 20.49 0.31
N ILE A 541 -39.71 20.17 0.17
CA ILE A 541 -40.29 18.92 0.71
C ILE A 541 -39.62 17.69 0.07
N PHE A 542 -39.53 17.66 -1.27
CA PHE A 542 -38.91 16.53 -1.97
C PHE A 542 -37.42 16.40 -1.69
N THR A 543 -36.71 17.51 -1.49
CA THR A 543 -35.30 17.50 -1.09
C THR A 543 -35.13 16.89 0.30
N PHE A 544 -36.00 17.25 1.26
CA PHE A 544 -35.99 16.67 2.59
C PHE A 544 -36.29 15.17 2.56
N ILE A 545 -37.34 14.75 1.85
CA ILE A 545 -37.70 13.34 1.71
C ILE A 545 -36.57 12.53 1.06
N SER A 546 -35.98 13.05 -0.03
CA SER A 546 -34.87 12.39 -0.74
C SER A 546 -33.64 12.23 0.19
N SER A 547 -33.33 13.25 0.99
CA SER A 547 -32.23 13.19 1.94
C SER A 547 -32.47 12.14 3.04
N CYS A 548 -33.69 12.09 3.59
CA CYS A 548 -34.07 11.08 4.59
C CYS A 548 -34.03 9.66 4.00
N CYS A 549 -34.53 9.45 2.77
CA CYS A 549 -34.50 8.17 2.09
C CYS A 549 -33.08 7.68 1.81
N SER A 550 -32.19 8.59 1.34
CA SER A 550 -30.79 8.28 1.08
C SER A 550 -30.07 7.91 2.39
N PHE A 551 -30.27 8.68 3.46
CA PHE A 551 -29.68 8.39 4.77
C PHE A 551 -30.17 7.05 5.34
N ALA A 552 -31.48 6.76 5.25
CA ALA A 552 -32.03 5.48 5.67
C ALA A 552 -31.46 4.31 4.85
N TRP A 553 -31.29 4.51 3.53
CA TRP A 553 -30.67 3.54 2.65
C TRP A 553 -29.25 3.21 3.09
N ASP A 554 -28.39 4.22 3.29
CA ASP A 554 -27.01 4.06 3.70
C ASP A 554 -26.91 3.25 5.01
N ILE A 555 -27.75 3.56 6.02
CA ILE A 555 -27.73 2.86 7.30
C ILE A 555 -28.25 1.42 7.19
N ILE A 556 -29.39 1.20 6.54
CA ILE A 556 -30.09 -0.10 6.59
C ILE A 556 -29.47 -1.10 5.59
N ILE A 557 -29.05 -0.62 4.41
CA ILE A 557 -28.64 -1.50 3.32
C ILE A 557 -27.13 -1.50 3.14
N ASP A 558 -26.49 -0.32 3.04
CA ASP A 558 -25.07 -0.25 2.72
C ASP A 558 -24.19 -0.58 3.94
N PHE A 559 -24.58 -0.16 5.14
CA PHE A 559 -23.88 -0.52 6.37
C PHE A 559 -24.41 -1.80 7.04
N ALA A 560 -25.54 -2.35 6.58
CA ALA A 560 -26.14 -3.61 7.08
C ALA A 560 -26.28 -3.68 8.61
N PHE A 561 -26.68 -2.56 9.23
CA PHE A 561 -27.01 -2.53 10.66
C PHE A 561 -28.40 -3.11 10.92
#